data_6fa8abab68bf65629c3ecf554b65409b
#
_entry.id   6fa8abab68bf65629c3ecf554b65409b
#
_cell.length_a   1.000
_cell.length_b   1.000
_cell.length_c   1.000
_cell.angle_alpha   90.00
_cell.angle_beta   90.00
_cell.angle_gamma   90.00
#
_symmetry.space_group_name_H-M   'P 1'
#
loop_
_entity.id
_entity.type
_entity.pdbx_description
1 polymer ?
#
loop_
_entity_poly.entity_id
_entity_poly.type
_entity_poly.pdbx_seq_one_letter_code
_entity_poly.pdbx_strand_id
1 'polypeptide(L)'
;MQITDTAAIVTGGASGLGGATARALAAEGATVFALDLPSAVEAAAPVEGVRFVAADVRSAEQVQAAVDAATGSGLPLRVAVNCAGVADAGRILSRKGVHDLELFRKVIEINLIGTFNVMRLAAEAMAATDPLAEGHRGVVVNTASVAAFEGQVGQAAYSASKGGVAGMTLPAARDLASLGVRVMTIAPGILSTPMMAGITPEFREKLESNLQFPKRMGHPEDYARLVLSIIEQDYLNGETIRLDGALRMPPR
;
A
#
# COMPACT_ATOMS: atom_id res chain seq x y z
N MET A 1 -16.99 5.54 -7.10
CA MET A 1 -17.69 4.44 -6.36
C MET A 1 -17.88 4.86 -4.92
N GLN A 2 -19.08 4.69 -4.34
CA GLN A 2 -19.33 4.84 -2.89
C GLN A 2 -18.96 3.57 -2.15
N ILE A 3 -18.50 3.69 -0.90
CA ILE A 3 -18.01 2.58 -0.09
C ILE A 3 -18.76 2.36 1.23
N THR A 4 -19.79 3.15 1.48
CA THR A 4 -20.69 2.93 2.62
C THR A 4 -21.31 1.54 2.50
N ASP A 5 -21.41 0.82 3.62
CA ASP A 5 -21.92 -0.56 3.69
C ASP A 5 -21.16 -1.56 2.80
N THR A 6 -19.85 -1.37 2.66
CA THR A 6 -18.96 -2.29 1.97
C THR A 6 -17.81 -2.77 2.88
N ALA A 7 -17.18 -3.86 2.52
CA ALA A 7 -15.93 -4.30 3.13
C ALA A 7 -14.71 -3.72 2.38
N ALA A 8 -13.68 -3.39 3.14
CA ALA A 8 -12.37 -3.00 2.63
C ALA A 8 -11.25 -3.80 3.33
N ILE A 9 -10.21 -4.14 2.60
CA ILE A 9 -8.98 -4.73 3.13
C ILE A 9 -7.85 -3.71 3.04
N VAL A 10 -7.09 -3.52 4.12
CA VAL A 10 -5.91 -2.65 4.15
C VAL A 10 -4.75 -3.40 4.79
N THR A 11 -3.67 -3.63 4.06
CA THR A 11 -2.46 -4.26 4.61
C THR A 11 -1.50 -3.22 5.21
N GLY A 12 -0.70 -3.62 6.22
CA GLY A 12 0.05 -2.65 7.02
C GLY A 12 -0.90 -1.72 7.80
N GLY A 13 -2.10 -2.22 8.12
CA GLY A 13 -3.23 -1.42 8.57
C GLY A 13 -3.18 -0.98 10.03
N ALA A 14 -2.24 -1.49 10.82
CA ALA A 14 -2.10 -1.11 12.22
C ALA A 14 -1.39 0.24 12.41
N SER A 15 -0.66 0.74 11.41
CA SER A 15 0.13 1.96 11.55
C SER A 15 0.38 2.70 10.22
N GLY A 16 1.02 3.85 10.28
CA GLY A 16 1.52 4.58 9.12
C GLY A 16 0.46 4.86 8.06
N LEU A 17 0.80 4.60 6.79
CA LEU A 17 -0.08 4.84 5.64
C LEU A 17 -1.33 3.96 5.69
N GLY A 18 -1.15 2.67 6.01
CA GLY A 18 -2.25 1.72 6.12
C GLY A 18 -3.22 2.09 7.24
N GLY A 19 -2.71 2.44 8.42
CA GLY A 19 -3.55 2.84 9.55
C GLY A 19 -4.33 4.13 9.28
N ALA A 20 -3.73 5.13 8.63
CA ALA A 20 -4.45 6.34 8.22
C ALA A 20 -5.53 6.03 7.16
N THR A 21 -5.21 5.14 6.21
CA THR A 21 -6.15 4.69 5.18
C THR A 21 -7.31 3.92 5.80
N ALA A 22 -7.04 3.02 6.74
CA ALA A 22 -8.08 2.25 7.42
C ALA A 22 -9.07 3.17 8.16
N ARG A 23 -8.56 4.17 8.89
CA ARG A 23 -9.41 5.18 9.53
C ARG A 23 -10.23 6.00 8.54
N ALA A 24 -9.61 6.43 7.45
CA ALA A 24 -10.29 7.22 6.45
C ALA A 24 -11.43 6.45 5.76
N LEU A 25 -11.19 5.19 5.38
CA LEU A 25 -12.23 4.33 4.80
C LEU A 25 -13.36 4.02 5.78
N ALA A 26 -13.04 3.79 7.05
CA ALA A 26 -14.04 3.57 8.10
C ALA A 26 -14.91 4.83 8.32
N ALA A 27 -14.30 6.03 8.28
CA ALA A 27 -15.04 7.29 8.38
C ALA A 27 -16.03 7.52 7.23
N GLU A 28 -15.75 6.93 6.04
CA GLU A 28 -16.65 6.94 4.88
C GLU A 28 -17.69 5.79 4.91
N GLY A 29 -17.77 5.06 6.03
CA GLY A 29 -18.79 4.03 6.26
C GLY A 29 -18.43 2.63 5.77
N ALA A 30 -17.18 2.37 5.40
CA ALA A 30 -16.72 1.02 5.12
C ALA A 30 -16.40 0.25 6.40
N THR A 31 -16.65 -1.06 6.42
CA THR A 31 -16.08 -1.97 7.42
C THR A 31 -14.69 -2.39 6.94
N VAL A 32 -13.66 -1.97 7.66
CA VAL A 32 -12.26 -2.18 7.24
C VAL A 32 -11.64 -3.37 7.97
N PHE A 33 -11.08 -4.30 7.22
CA PHE A 33 -10.24 -5.40 7.71
C PHE A 33 -8.77 -4.99 7.54
N ALA A 34 -8.18 -4.57 8.66
CA ALA A 34 -6.81 -4.05 8.71
C ALA A 34 -5.84 -5.20 9.01
N LEU A 35 -5.11 -5.66 7.99
CA LEU A 35 -4.16 -6.77 8.08
C LEU A 35 -2.79 -6.24 8.51
N ASP A 36 -2.21 -6.87 9.53
CA ASP A 36 -0.83 -6.58 9.94
C ASP A 36 -0.23 -7.81 10.66
N LEU A 37 1.06 -7.77 10.97
CA LEU A 37 1.70 -8.81 11.75
C LEU A 37 1.10 -8.92 13.16
N PRO A 38 1.09 -10.10 13.80
CA PRO A 38 0.47 -10.30 15.12
C PRO A 38 0.87 -9.26 16.16
N SER A 39 2.16 -8.94 16.26
CA SER A 39 2.67 -7.95 17.23
C SER A 39 2.17 -6.52 16.96
N ALA A 40 1.94 -6.15 15.70
CA ALA A 40 1.40 -4.85 15.34
C ALA A 40 -0.10 -4.77 15.64
N VAL A 41 -0.83 -5.88 15.41
CA VAL A 41 -2.26 -6.00 15.75
C VAL A 41 -2.47 -5.91 17.26
N GLU A 42 -1.65 -6.61 18.06
CA GLU A 42 -1.71 -6.56 19.53
C GLU A 42 -1.45 -5.16 20.10
N ALA A 43 -0.59 -4.39 19.45
CA ALA A 43 -0.24 -3.02 19.86
C ALA A 43 -1.23 -1.96 19.33
N ALA A 44 -2.12 -2.31 18.42
CA ALA A 44 -3.03 -1.38 17.78
C ALA A 44 -4.15 -0.93 18.75
N ALA A 45 -4.37 0.38 18.83
CA ALA A 45 -5.54 0.89 19.54
C ALA A 45 -6.82 0.59 18.75
N PRO A 46 -7.93 0.24 19.41
CA PRO A 46 -9.22 0.04 18.76
C PRO A 46 -9.66 1.28 17.96
N VAL A 47 -10.20 1.05 16.77
CA VAL A 47 -10.74 2.10 15.90
C VAL A 47 -12.14 1.66 15.45
N GLU A 48 -13.12 2.54 15.57
CA GLU A 48 -14.49 2.27 15.13
C GLU A 48 -14.50 1.98 13.61
N GLY A 49 -15.24 0.96 13.20
CA GLY A 49 -15.31 0.52 11.81
C GLY A 49 -14.07 -0.27 11.32
N VAL A 50 -13.04 -0.48 12.16
CA VAL A 50 -11.82 -1.21 11.80
C VAL A 50 -11.70 -2.51 12.61
N ARG A 51 -11.54 -3.62 11.92
CA ARG A 51 -11.25 -4.94 12.48
C ARG A 51 -9.81 -5.32 12.17
N PHE A 52 -8.97 -5.42 13.19
CA PHE A 52 -7.59 -5.84 13.01
C PHE A 52 -7.51 -7.36 12.84
N VAL A 53 -6.75 -7.80 11.82
CA VAL A 53 -6.57 -9.20 11.47
C VAL A 53 -5.07 -9.49 11.40
N ALA A 54 -4.61 -10.46 12.21
CA ALA A 54 -3.21 -10.88 12.17
C ALA A 54 -2.94 -11.70 10.90
N ALA A 55 -2.09 -11.19 10.01
CA ALA A 55 -1.71 -11.86 8.77
C ALA A 55 -0.35 -11.39 8.26
N ASP A 56 0.47 -12.33 7.80
CA ASP A 56 1.66 -12.05 7.00
C ASP A 56 1.27 -12.08 5.52
N VAL A 57 1.49 -10.98 4.80
CA VAL A 57 1.15 -10.86 3.37
C VAL A 57 1.86 -11.89 2.49
N ARG A 58 2.96 -12.49 2.97
CA ARG A 58 3.68 -13.56 2.28
C ARG A 58 2.96 -14.90 2.33
N SER A 59 2.09 -15.11 3.33
CA SER A 59 1.32 -16.36 3.46
C SER A 59 0.00 -16.28 2.69
N ALA A 60 -0.13 -17.10 1.66
CA ALA A 60 -1.37 -17.20 0.90
C ALA A 60 -2.56 -17.64 1.78
N GLU A 61 -2.31 -18.53 2.73
CA GLU A 61 -3.33 -19.08 3.65
C GLU A 61 -3.85 -18.00 4.61
N GLN A 62 -2.94 -17.21 5.21
CA GLN A 62 -3.34 -16.14 6.13
C GLN A 62 -4.08 -15.01 5.41
N VAL A 63 -3.62 -14.63 4.21
CA VAL A 63 -4.32 -13.64 3.39
C VAL A 63 -5.69 -14.15 2.95
N GLN A 64 -5.80 -15.43 2.55
CA GLN A 64 -7.09 -16.03 2.21
C GLN A 64 -8.05 -15.98 3.41
N ALA A 65 -7.60 -16.40 4.59
CA ALA A 65 -8.43 -16.34 5.80
C ALA A 65 -8.90 -14.91 6.12
N ALA A 66 -8.06 -13.90 5.87
CA ALA A 66 -8.46 -12.50 6.05
C ALA A 66 -9.48 -12.03 4.99
N VAL A 67 -9.36 -12.48 3.74
CA VAL A 67 -10.35 -12.23 2.68
C VAL A 67 -11.67 -12.93 3.03
N ASP A 68 -11.62 -14.17 3.49
CA ASP A 68 -12.80 -14.92 3.93
C ASP A 68 -13.52 -14.25 5.11
N ALA A 69 -12.76 -13.69 6.06
CA ALA A 69 -13.32 -12.91 7.16
C ALA A 69 -14.02 -11.63 6.67
N ALA A 70 -13.47 -10.97 5.64
CA ALA A 70 -14.08 -9.78 5.05
C ALA A 70 -15.36 -10.12 4.29
N THR A 71 -15.35 -11.13 3.44
CA THR A 71 -16.52 -11.58 2.66
C THR A 71 -17.58 -12.23 3.55
N GLY A 72 -17.17 -12.97 4.59
CA GLY A 72 -18.05 -13.57 5.60
C GLY A 72 -18.75 -12.56 6.50
N SER A 73 -18.41 -11.28 6.45
CA SER A 73 -19.11 -10.22 7.17
C SER A 73 -20.52 -9.91 6.61
N GLY A 74 -20.85 -10.45 5.46
CA GLY A 74 -22.10 -10.17 4.74
C GLY A 74 -22.06 -8.89 3.90
N LEU A 75 -20.91 -8.18 3.89
CA LEU A 75 -20.69 -6.98 3.09
C LEU A 75 -19.86 -7.31 1.82
N PRO A 76 -20.17 -6.68 0.67
CA PRO A 76 -19.38 -6.89 -0.53
C PRO A 76 -17.98 -6.29 -0.38
N LEU A 77 -16.93 -7.06 -0.67
CA LEU A 77 -15.57 -6.53 -0.71
C LEU A 77 -15.40 -5.64 -1.96
N ARG A 78 -15.10 -4.35 -1.77
CA ARG A 78 -15.00 -3.36 -2.84
C ARG A 78 -13.64 -2.70 -2.94
N VAL A 79 -12.86 -2.69 -1.86
CA VAL A 79 -11.59 -1.97 -1.79
C VAL A 79 -10.51 -2.87 -1.20
N ALA A 80 -9.34 -2.88 -1.84
CA ALA A 80 -8.13 -3.45 -1.25
C ALA A 80 -6.98 -2.45 -1.38
N VAL A 81 -6.33 -2.10 -0.27
CA VAL A 81 -5.21 -1.16 -0.25
C VAL A 81 -3.98 -1.85 0.32
N ASN A 82 -2.94 -1.97 -0.49
CA ASN A 82 -1.69 -2.63 -0.15
C ASN A 82 -0.67 -1.62 0.38
N CYS A 83 -0.55 -1.49 1.73
CA CYS A 83 0.43 -0.63 2.39
C CYS A 83 1.52 -1.38 3.14
N ALA A 84 1.39 -2.71 3.32
CA ALA A 84 2.43 -3.51 3.96
C ALA A 84 3.74 -3.45 3.18
N GLY A 85 4.85 -3.22 3.87
CA GLY A 85 6.16 -3.16 3.24
C GLY A 85 7.28 -2.81 4.20
N VAL A 86 8.50 -3.07 3.77
CA VAL A 86 9.74 -2.77 4.48
C VAL A 86 10.68 -1.96 3.57
N ALA A 87 11.57 -1.17 4.19
CA ALA A 87 12.52 -0.31 3.47
C ALA A 87 13.98 -0.66 3.84
N ASP A 88 14.26 -1.93 4.09
CA ASP A 88 15.62 -2.40 4.38
C ASP A 88 16.57 -2.01 3.25
N ALA A 89 17.71 -1.43 3.61
CA ALA A 89 18.69 -0.91 2.66
C ALA A 89 20.05 -1.59 2.81
N GLY A 90 20.73 -1.82 1.70
CA GLY A 90 22.05 -2.39 1.66
C GLY A 90 22.74 -2.08 0.33
N ARG A 91 24.04 -1.71 0.37
CA ARG A 91 24.81 -1.51 -0.87
C ARG A 91 25.13 -2.86 -1.51
N ILE A 92 25.12 -2.92 -2.85
CA ILE A 92 25.53 -4.12 -3.62
C ILE A 92 26.93 -4.58 -3.19
N LEU A 93 27.84 -3.62 -2.99
CA LEU A 93 29.16 -3.84 -2.43
C LEU A 93 29.51 -2.72 -1.45
N SER A 94 29.99 -3.09 -0.26
CA SER A 94 30.43 -2.16 0.79
C SER A 94 31.74 -2.63 1.41
N ARG A 95 32.29 -1.85 2.35
CA ARG A 95 33.45 -2.28 3.15
C ARG A 95 33.18 -3.53 4.00
N LYS A 96 31.90 -3.86 4.26
CA LYS A 96 31.48 -5.05 4.99
C LYS A 96 31.31 -6.28 4.11
N GLY A 97 31.53 -6.15 2.80
CA GLY A 97 31.35 -7.21 1.81
C GLY A 97 30.18 -6.98 0.86
N VAL A 98 29.77 -8.04 0.17
CA VAL A 98 28.65 -8.07 -0.78
C VAL A 98 27.32 -7.98 -0.07
N HIS A 99 26.31 -7.53 -0.79
CA HIS A 99 24.92 -7.46 -0.28
C HIS A 99 24.43 -8.86 0.13
N ASP A 100 23.78 -8.93 1.27
CA ASP A 100 23.12 -10.15 1.72
C ASP A 100 21.93 -10.48 0.81
N LEU A 101 21.96 -11.66 0.18
CA LEU A 101 20.92 -12.10 -0.73
C LEU A 101 19.59 -12.36 0.00
N GLU A 102 19.64 -12.80 1.25
CA GLU A 102 18.43 -13.03 2.07
C GLU A 102 17.73 -11.70 2.40
N LEU A 103 18.48 -10.64 2.63
CA LEU A 103 17.91 -9.30 2.76
C LEU A 103 17.18 -8.86 1.48
N PHE A 104 17.78 -9.11 0.31
CA PHE A 104 17.15 -8.83 -0.98
C PHE A 104 15.85 -9.63 -1.14
N ARG A 105 15.90 -10.96 -0.88
CA ARG A 105 14.72 -11.84 -0.95
C ARG A 105 13.60 -11.36 -0.04
N LYS A 106 13.91 -11.08 1.22
CA LYS A 106 12.94 -10.57 2.20
C LYS A 106 12.19 -9.34 1.68
N VAL A 107 12.91 -8.37 1.11
CA VAL A 107 12.30 -7.15 0.58
C VAL A 107 11.37 -7.44 -0.61
N ILE A 108 11.80 -8.30 -1.53
CA ILE A 108 10.98 -8.72 -2.68
C ILE A 108 9.74 -9.50 -2.22
N GLU A 109 9.91 -10.45 -1.29
CA GLU A 109 8.80 -11.27 -0.79
C GLU A 109 7.72 -10.43 -0.12
N ILE A 110 8.10 -9.48 0.73
CA ILE A 110 7.12 -8.65 1.43
C ILE A 110 6.50 -7.62 0.47
N ASN A 111 7.34 -6.81 -0.19
CA ASN A 111 6.86 -5.64 -0.91
C ASN A 111 6.20 -5.96 -2.25
N LEU A 112 6.69 -6.98 -2.97
CA LEU A 112 6.22 -7.32 -4.32
C LEU A 112 5.32 -8.55 -4.30
N ILE A 113 5.83 -9.68 -3.81
CA ILE A 113 5.06 -10.93 -3.80
C ILE A 113 3.87 -10.81 -2.85
N GLY A 114 4.06 -10.20 -1.67
CA GLY A 114 2.97 -9.95 -0.72
C GLY A 114 1.88 -9.03 -1.29
N THR A 115 2.26 -7.96 -1.98
CA THR A 115 1.31 -7.08 -2.68
C THR A 115 0.52 -7.84 -3.75
N PHE A 116 1.18 -8.65 -4.57
CA PHE A 116 0.52 -9.48 -5.58
C PHE A 116 -0.40 -10.53 -4.94
N ASN A 117 0.04 -11.16 -3.86
CA ASN A 117 -0.75 -12.17 -3.14
C ASN A 117 -2.08 -11.61 -2.63
N VAL A 118 -2.06 -10.43 -2.00
CA VAL A 118 -3.29 -9.77 -1.54
C VAL A 118 -4.15 -9.30 -2.72
N MET A 119 -3.53 -8.71 -3.74
CA MET A 119 -4.25 -8.22 -4.92
C MET A 119 -5.04 -9.34 -5.62
N ARG A 120 -4.41 -10.50 -5.89
CA ARG A 120 -5.07 -11.63 -6.59
C ARG A 120 -6.27 -12.18 -5.82
N LEU A 121 -6.13 -12.35 -4.47
CA LEU A 121 -7.19 -12.91 -3.63
C LEU A 121 -8.33 -11.91 -3.41
N ALA A 122 -8.01 -10.63 -3.21
CA ALA A 122 -9.01 -9.58 -3.12
C ALA A 122 -9.77 -9.40 -4.46
N ALA A 123 -9.07 -9.46 -5.59
CA ALA A 123 -9.70 -9.36 -6.91
C ALA A 123 -10.66 -10.51 -7.19
N GLU A 124 -10.31 -11.75 -6.80
CA GLU A 124 -11.22 -12.91 -6.89
C GLU A 124 -12.51 -12.67 -6.09
N ALA A 125 -12.38 -12.22 -4.84
CA ALA A 125 -13.52 -11.92 -3.97
C ALA A 125 -14.38 -10.77 -4.54
N MET A 126 -13.76 -9.71 -5.08
CA MET A 126 -14.46 -8.59 -5.72
C MET A 126 -15.21 -9.06 -6.97
N ALA A 127 -14.61 -9.92 -7.79
CA ALA A 127 -15.22 -10.46 -9.03
C ALA A 127 -16.48 -11.29 -8.73
N ALA A 128 -16.58 -11.89 -7.55
CA ALA A 128 -17.74 -12.66 -7.11
C ALA A 128 -18.90 -11.79 -6.61
N THR A 129 -18.73 -10.48 -6.45
CA THR A 129 -19.80 -9.57 -6.00
C THR A 129 -20.70 -9.15 -7.16
N ASP A 130 -21.93 -8.73 -6.85
CA ASP A 130 -22.81 -8.10 -7.84
C ASP A 130 -22.19 -6.80 -8.36
N PRO A 131 -22.26 -6.52 -9.66
CA PRO A 131 -21.73 -5.28 -10.21
C PRO A 131 -22.56 -4.07 -9.76
N LEU A 132 -21.86 -2.96 -9.50
CA LEU A 132 -22.46 -1.64 -9.35
C LEU A 132 -22.78 -1.04 -10.74
N ALA A 133 -23.21 0.23 -10.78
CA ALA A 133 -23.40 0.96 -12.02
C ALA A 133 -22.16 0.84 -12.93
N GLU A 134 -22.36 0.78 -14.24
CA GLU A 134 -21.32 0.64 -15.27
C GLU A 134 -20.43 -0.62 -15.13
N GLY A 135 -20.87 -1.60 -14.33
CA GLY A 135 -20.17 -2.88 -14.17
C GLY A 135 -19.06 -2.88 -13.13
N HIS A 136 -18.91 -1.82 -12.35
CA HIS A 136 -17.88 -1.74 -11.30
C HIS A 136 -18.07 -2.80 -10.20
N ARG A 137 -16.98 -3.48 -9.81
CA ARG A 137 -16.97 -4.41 -8.68
C ARG A 137 -16.00 -4.03 -7.58
N GLY A 138 -14.95 -3.29 -7.90
CA GLY A 138 -14.01 -2.86 -6.88
C GLY A 138 -12.78 -2.15 -7.43
N VAL A 139 -11.89 -1.80 -6.50
CA VAL A 139 -10.60 -1.18 -6.80
C VAL A 139 -9.50 -1.71 -5.88
N VAL A 140 -8.36 -2.03 -6.47
CA VAL A 140 -7.12 -2.31 -5.75
C VAL A 140 -6.20 -1.10 -5.87
N VAL A 141 -5.69 -0.61 -4.73
CA VAL A 141 -4.69 0.46 -4.67
C VAL A 141 -3.40 -0.09 -4.07
N ASN A 142 -2.34 -0.12 -4.86
CA ASN A 142 -1.03 -0.59 -4.43
C ASN A 142 -0.12 0.58 -4.02
N THR A 143 0.85 0.30 -3.14
CA THR A 143 1.85 1.28 -2.70
C THR A 143 3.21 0.97 -3.30
N ALA A 144 3.60 1.75 -4.33
CA ALA A 144 4.98 1.79 -4.82
C ALA A 144 5.84 2.73 -3.97
N SER A 145 6.69 3.51 -4.58
CA SER A 145 7.51 4.59 -4.01
C SER A 145 8.11 5.41 -5.15
N VAL A 146 8.50 6.65 -4.89
CA VAL A 146 9.39 7.39 -5.80
C VAL A 146 10.71 6.64 -6.06
N ALA A 147 11.14 5.78 -5.12
CA ALA A 147 12.29 4.91 -5.29
C ALA A 147 12.12 3.85 -6.41
N ALA A 148 10.93 3.62 -6.91
CA ALA A 148 10.70 2.83 -8.12
C ALA A 148 11.34 3.47 -9.36
N PHE A 149 11.51 4.79 -9.35
CA PHE A 149 12.01 5.60 -10.47
C PHE A 149 13.37 6.23 -10.17
N GLU A 150 13.61 6.61 -8.93
CA GLU A 150 14.75 7.42 -8.47
C GLU A 150 15.39 6.82 -7.21
N GLY A 151 15.73 5.53 -7.26
CA GLY A 151 16.35 4.82 -6.14
C GLY A 151 17.72 5.39 -5.78
N GLN A 152 17.97 5.49 -4.49
CA GLN A 152 19.21 5.99 -3.93
C GLN A 152 20.24 4.86 -3.71
N VAL A 153 21.47 5.23 -3.43
CA VAL A 153 22.53 4.30 -3.04
C VAL A 153 22.10 3.44 -1.86
N GLY A 154 22.14 2.13 -2.02
CA GLY A 154 21.72 1.14 -1.03
C GLY A 154 20.26 0.68 -1.18
N GLN A 155 19.49 1.23 -2.10
CA GLN A 155 18.07 0.89 -2.29
C GLN A 155 17.80 -0.13 -3.40
N ALA A 156 18.78 -0.90 -3.87
CA ALA A 156 18.60 -1.83 -5.00
C ALA A 156 17.43 -2.80 -4.79
N ALA A 157 17.33 -3.45 -3.63
CA ALA A 157 16.23 -4.36 -3.30
C ALA A 157 14.89 -3.62 -3.21
N TYR A 158 14.87 -2.48 -2.50
CA TYR A 158 13.68 -1.67 -2.32
C TYR A 158 13.16 -1.12 -3.67
N SER A 159 14.06 -0.54 -4.47
CA SER A 159 13.72 -0.01 -5.80
C SER A 159 13.24 -1.10 -6.74
N ALA A 160 13.86 -2.28 -6.73
CA ALA A 160 13.41 -3.43 -7.51
C ALA A 160 11.99 -3.85 -7.11
N SER A 161 11.71 -3.95 -5.80
CA SER A 161 10.38 -4.31 -5.30
C SER A 161 9.32 -3.28 -5.70
N LYS A 162 9.60 -1.99 -5.52
CA LYS A 162 8.65 -0.90 -5.82
C LYS A 162 8.52 -0.63 -7.32
N GLY A 163 9.59 -0.84 -8.08
CA GLY A 163 9.55 -0.87 -9.55
C GLY A 163 8.69 -2.02 -10.08
N GLY A 164 8.76 -3.19 -9.45
CA GLY A 164 7.88 -4.32 -9.75
C GLY A 164 6.41 -4.00 -9.49
N VAL A 165 6.10 -3.37 -8.34
CA VAL A 165 4.72 -2.92 -8.02
C VAL A 165 4.21 -1.93 -9.06
N ALA A 166 5.01 -0.92 -9.44
CA ALA A 166 4.63 0.04 -10.48
C ALA A 166 4.45 -0.65 -11.84
N GLY A 167 5.37 -1.55 -12.20
CA GLY A 167 5.34 -2.28 -13.49
C GLY A 167 4.14 -3.21 -13.65
N MET A 168 3.65 -3.83 -12.56
CA MET A 168 2.48 -4.72 -12.63
C MET A 168 1.14 -3.97 -12.66
N THR A 169 1.10 -2.66 -12.43
CA THR A 169 -0.16 -1.89 -12.32
C THR A 169 -0.99 -1.96 -13.59
N LEU A 170 -0.42 -1.61 -14.72
CA LEU A 170 -1.15 -1.61 -16.00
C LEU A 170 -1.54 -3.02 -16.49
N PRO A 171 -0.66 -4.05 -16.46
CA PRO A 171 -1.05 -5.41 -16.78
C PRO A 171 -2.20 -5.92 -15.89
N ALA A 172 -2.12 -5.71 -14.57
CA ALA A 172 -3.18 -6.14 -13.65
C ALA A 172 -4.51 -5.41 -13.92
N ALA A 173 -4.48 -4.10 -14.21
CA ALA A 173 -5.67 -3.35 -14.59
C ALA A 173 -6.33 -3.90 -15.87
N ARG A 174 -5.52 -4.34 -16.85
CA ARG A 174 -6.01 -4.95 -18.09
C ARG A 174 -6.59 -6.34 -17.86
N ASP A 175 -5.92 -7.17 -17.07
CA ASP A 175 -6.38 -8.52 -16.74
C ASP A 175 -7.72 -8.51 -16.01
N LEU A 176 -7.92 -7.54 -15.11
CA LEU A 176 -9.10 -7.44 -14.26
C LEU A 176 -10.22 -6.57 -14.85
N ALA A 177 -9.98 -5.91 -16.00
CA ALA A 177 -10.95 -5.00 -16.63
C ALA A 177 -12.30 -5.68 -16.95
N SER A 178 -12.27 -6.90 -17.51
CA SER A 178 -13.49 -7.66 -17.82
C SER A 178 -14.28 -8.09 -16.59
N LEU A 179 -13.64 -8.06 -15.42
CA LEU A 179 -14.25 -8.39 -14.12
C LEU A 179 -14.77 -7.14 -13.40
N GLY A 180 -14.60 -5.94 -13.96
CA GLY A 180 -15.03 -4.69 -13.34
C GLY A 180 -14.18 -4.25 -12.15
N VAL A 181 -12.93 -4.72 -12.04
CA VAL A 181 -12.00 -4.36 -10.96
C VAL A 181 -10.89 -3.48 -11.51
N ARG A 182 -10.74 -2.29 -10.93
CA ARG A 182 -9.68 -1.33 -11.26
C ARG A 182 -8.42 -1.60 -10.43
N VAL A 183 -7.27 -1.28 -11.00
CA VAL A 183 -5.98 -1.33 -10.29
C VAL A 183 -5.25 -0.01 -10.46
N MET A 184 -4.91 0.60 -9.34
CA MET A 184 -4.14 1.84 -9.27
C MET A 184 -2.92 1.65 -8.37
N THR A 185 -1.93 2.49 -8.56
CA THR A 185 -0.76 2.52 -7.68
C THR A 185 -0.47 3.95 -7.26
N ILE A 186 -0.14 4.15 -6.00
CA ILE A 186 0.41 5.41 -5.50
C ILE A 186 1.91 5.20 -5.29
N ALA A 187 2.72 6.16 -5.73
CA ALA A 187 4.16 6.22 -5.50
C ALA A 187 4.46 7.39 -4.52
N PRO A 188 4.47 7.14 -3.21
CA PRO A 188 4.77 8.17 -2.23
C PRO A 188 6.23 8.63 -2.32
N GLY A 189 6.44 9.92 -2.04
CA GLY A 189 7.74 10.49 -1.68
C GLY A 189 8.06 10.24 -0.20
N ILE A 190 8.53 11.28 0.48
CA ILE A 190 8.88 11.20 1.90
C ILE A 190 7.65 11.58 2.73
N LEU A 191 7.07 10.58 3.43
CA LEU A 191 5.94 10.77 4.32
C LEU A 191 6.34 10.43 5.77
N SER A 192 5.81 11.19 6.73
CA SER A 192 6.07 11.04 8.17
C SER A 192 5.32 9.80 8.69
N THR A 193 5.97 8.65 8.67
CA THR A 193 5.44 7.37 9.11
C THR A 193 6.29 6.80 10.25
N PRO A 194 5.82 5.78 11.00
CA PRO A 194 6.65 5.09 11.98
C PRO A 194 7.97 4.55 11.41
N MET A 195 8.01 4.19 10.13
CA MET A 195 9.24 3.80 9.42
C MET A 195 10.31 4.91 9.45
N MET A 196 9.90 6.17 9.59
CA MET A 196 10.77 7.35 9.68
C MET A 196 10.98 7.83 11.12
N ALA A 197 10.44 7.15 12.14
CA ALA A 197 10.48 7.61 13.54
C ALA A 197 11.90 7.69 14.13
N GLY A 198 12.87 6.99 13.56
CA GLY A 198 14.26 6.98 14.04
C GLY A 198 15.18 8.04 13.42
N ILE A 199 14.66 8.92 12.56
CA ILE A 199 15.51 9.97 11.94
C ILE A 199 15.76 11.13 12.90
N THR A 200 17.00 11.69 12.85
CA THR A 200 17.35 12.86 13.66
C THR A 200 16.68 14.13 13.12
N PRO A 201 16.49 15.18 13.98
CA PRO A 201 15.94 16.45 13.52
C PRO A 201 16.71 17.05 12.35
N GLU A 202 18.03 16.99 12.38
CA GLU A 202 18.92 17.52 11.32
C GLU A 202 18.72 16.77 10.00
N PHE A 203 18.53 15.44 10.07
CA PHE A 203 18.28 14.65 8.88
C PHE A 203 16.87 14.92 8.33
N ARG A 204 15.89 15.15 9.21
CA ARG A 204 14.54 15.58 8.83
C ARG A 204 14.58 16.91 8.07
N GLU A 205 15.26 17.92 8.63
CA GLU A 205 15.42 19.23 8.01
C GLU A 205 16.08 19.12 6.61
N LYS A 206 17.12 18.28 6.50
CA LYS A 206 17.76 18.00 5.21
C LYS A 206 16.80 17.38 4.20
N LEU A 207 15.94 16.45 4.62
CA LEU A 207 14.92 15.86 3.75
C LEU A 207 13.88 16.90 3.31
N GLU A 208 13.40 17.71 4.25
CA GLU A 208 12.39 18.75 3.97
C GLU A 208 12.95 19.87 3.09
N SER A 209 14.24 20.20 3.18
CA SER A 209 14.88 21.18 2.31
C SER A 209 14.88 20.82 0.82
N ASN A 210 14.81 19.53 0.50
CA ASN A 210 14.71 19.04 -0.88
C ASN A 210 13.28 19.09 -1.45
N LEU A 211 12.27 19.29 -0.59
CA LEU A 211 10.88 19.38 -1.00
C LEU A 211 10.61 20.78 -1.57
N GLN A 212 9.98 20.83 -2.75
CA GLN A 212 9.72 22.09 -3.41
C GLN A 212 8.50 22.79 -2.84
N PHE A 213 7.34 22.13 -2.88
CA PHE A 213 6.10 22.62 -2.30
C PHE A 213 5.07 21.47 -2.17
N PRO A 214 4.38 21.37 -1.01
CA PRO A 214 4.62 22.12 0.24
C PRO A 214 5.96 21.73 0.88
N LYS A 215 6.60 22.68 1.60
CA LYS A 215 7.90 22.47 2.28
C LYS A 215 7.71 21.71 3.60
N ARG A 216 7.24 20.49 3.53
CA ARG A 216 7.08 19.55 4.64
C ARG A 216 7.07 18.13 4.11
N MET A 217 7.44 17.18 4.92
CA MET A 217 7.11 15.78 4.62
C MET A 217 5.59 15.62 4.50
N GLY A 218 5.15 14.72 3.62
CA GLY A 218 3.75 14.35 3.56
C GLY A 218 3.30 13.67 4.86
N HIS A 219 2.02 13.77 5.18
CA HIS A 219 1.40 13.05 6.28
C HIS A 219 0.74 11.77 5.77
N PRO A 220 0.56 10.73 6.59
CA PRO A 220 -0.21 9.54 6.22
C PRO A 220 -1.62 9.88 5.71
N GLU A 221 -2.22 10.94 6.21
CA GLU A 221 -3.52 11.44 5.79
C GLU A 221 -3.51 12.01 4.36
N ASP A 222 -2.37 12.51 3.87
CA ASP A 222 -2.24 12.93 2.45
C ASP A 222 -2.38 11.72 1.52
N TYR A 223 -1.80 10.58 1.92
CA TYR A 223 -1.94 9.30 1.22
C TYR A 223 -3.39 8.80 1.27
N ALA A 224 -4.00 8.77 2.45
CA ALA A 224 -5.37 8.30 2.64
C ALA A 224 -6.38 9.11 1.81
N ARG A 225 -6.23 10.44 1.74
CA ARG A 225 -7.06 11.29 0.87
C ARG A 225 -6.92 10.95 -0.60
N LEU A 226 -5.70 10.63 -1.07
CA LEU A 226 -5.51 10.21 -2.46
C LEU A 226 -6.17 8.85 -2.72
N VAL A 227 -6.12 7.91 -1.76
CA VAL A 227 -6.85 6.64 -1.87
C VAL A 227 -8.35 6.89 -2.03
N LEU A 228 -8.95 7.74 -1.20
CA LEU A 228 -10.38 8.11 -1.32
C LEU A 228 -10.68 8.73 -2.70
N SER A 229 -9.84 9.65 -3.17
CA SER A 229 -10.01 10.26 -4.49
C SER A 229 -9.93 9.23 -5.63
N ILE A 230 -9.03 8.23 -5.53
CA ILE A 230 -8.95 7.13 -6.52
C ILE A 230 -10.22 6.27 -6.49
N ILE A 231 -10.78 6.01 -5.30
CA ILE A 231 -12.02 5.26 -5.15
C ILE A 231 -13.19 5.98 -5.83
N GLU A 232 -13.30 7.29 -5.62
CA GLU A 232 -14.36 8.14 -6.19
C GLU A 232 -14.26 8.29 -7.71
N GLN A 233 -13.03 8.38 -8.25
CA GLN A 233 -12.78 8.62 -9.68
C GLN A 233 -12.77 7.32 -10.48
N ASP A 234 -13.91 6.94 -11.00
CA ASP A 234 -14.11 5.65 -11.69
C ASP A 234 -13.32 5.52 -13.00
N TYR A 235 -12.90 6.63 -13.62
CA TYR A 235 -12.11 6.63 -14.86
C TYR A 235 -10.59 6.47 -14.62
N LEU A 236 -10.13 6.49 -13.37
CA LEU A 236 -8.74 6.19 -13.03
C LEU A 236 -8.52 4.67 -12.98
N ASN A 237 -7.70 4.14 -13.91
CA ASN A 237 -7.34 2.73 -13.97
C ASN A 237 -5.98 2.52 -14.64
N GLY A 238 -5.13 1.67 -14.06
CA GLY A 238 -3.86 1.25 -14.66
C GLY A 238 -2.70 2.25 -14.52
N GLU A 239 -2.84 3.29 -13.69
CA GLU A 239 -1.86 4.36 -13.55
C GLU A 239 -1.13 4.34 -12.20
N THR A 240 0.10 4.84 -12.20
CA THR A 240 0.90 5.08 -10.99
C THR A 240 0.99 6.58 -10.72
N ILE A 241 0.33 7.04 -9.65
CA ILE A 241 0.29 8.45 -9.27
C ILE A 241 1.40 8.75 -8.25
N ARG A 242 2.29 9.70 -8.57
CA ARG A 242 3.29 10.19 -7.62
C ARG A 242 2.65 11.13 -6.60
N LEU A 243 2.92 10.89 -5.31
CA LEU A 243 2.50 11.73 -4.19
C LEU A 243 3.74 12.19 -3.42
N ASP A 244 4.44 13.20 -3.92
CA ASP A 244 5.83 13.47 -3.52
C ASP A 244 6.21 14.95 -3.34
N GLY A 245 5.26 15.89 -3.46
CA GLY A 245 5.56 17.32 -3.34
C GLY A 245 6.61 17.80 -4.34
N ALA A 246 6.62 17.24 -5.56
CA ALA A 246 7.58 17.49 -6.63
C ALA A 246 9.03 17.08 -6.27
N LEU A 247 9.21 16.19 -5.29
CA LEU A 247 10.52 15.64 -4.93
C LEU A 247 11.10 14.84 -6.09
N ARG A 248 12.40 15.03 -6.34
CA ARG A 248 13.25 14.12 -7.09
C ARG A 248 14.42 13.72 -6.21
N MET A 249 14.54 12.42 -5.95
CA MET A 249 15.52 11.94 -4.98
C MET A 249 16.95 12.12 -5.53
N PRO A 250 17.84 12.78 -4.76
CA PRO A 250 19.26 12.80 -5.12
C PRO A 250 19.85 11.40 -5.01
N PRO A 251 21.01 11.11 -5.67
CA PRO A 251 21.65 9.80 -5.57
C PRO A 251 22.05 9.40 -4.14
N ARG A 252 22.21 10.41 -3.23
CA ARG A 252 22.58 10.24 -1.80
C ARG A 252 21.93 11.30 -0.94
#